data_374c201a56320600d7242b015ed5c56a
#
_entry.id   374c201a56320600d7242b015ed5c56a
#
_cell.length_a   1.000
_cell.length_b   1.000
_cell.length_c   1.000
_cell.angle_alpha   90.00
_cell.angle_beta   90.00
_cell.angle_gamma   90.00
#
_symmetry.space_group_name_H-M   'P 1'
#
loop_
_entity.id
_entity.type
_entity.pdbx_description
1 polymer ?
#
loop_
_entity_poly.entity_id
_entity_poly.type
_entity_poly.pdbx_seq_one_letter_code
_entity_poly.pdbx_strand_id
1 'polypeptide(L)'
;ITHLQKSLTNEYTISDNAVYSITKDREEGIWVTTFFGGINYLPKEYIPFKYFIGGKTHPGMPGNAVREICPDRYGNLWLGTEDNGINRYNPTTGEITNFSRTNPAHPLSATNIHGLLADDSRLWVGTFNTGIDLLDIPSGKIVKRYSRETPGNPLNDNFVLCFYKTRNNEFLIGTGSGIMLYNK
;
A
#
# COMPACT_ATOMS: atom_id res chain seq x y z
N ILE A 1 17.99 -33.40 6.28
CA ILE A 1 18.92 -32.46 6.94
C ILE A 1 18.92 -31.18 6.16
N THR A 2 18.59 -30.06 6.81
CA THR A 2 18.63 -28.71 6.20
C THR A 2 19.91 -28.03 6.67
N HIS A 3 20.68 -27.47 5.76
CA HIS A 3 21.91 -26.74 6.06
C HIS A 3 21.61 -25.23 5.96
N LEU A 4 21.73 -24.51 7.08
CA LEU A 4 21.56 -23.07 7.13
C LEU A 4 22.94 -22.40 6.98
N GLN A 5 23.07 -21.53 6.00
CA GLN A 5 24.31 -20.80 5.73
C GLN A 5 24.03 -19.31 5.56
N LYS A 6 25.04 -18.49 5.83
CA LYS A 6 25.04 -17.06 5.54
C LYS A 6 24.79 -16.82 4.05
N SER A 7 23.91 -15.90 3.73
CA SER A 7 23.67 -15.40 2.37
C SER A 7 23.90 -13.89 2.32
N LEU A 8 24.55 -13.42 1.27
CA LEU A 8 24.74 -11.99 1.03
C LEU A 8 23.51 -11.34 0.35
N THR A 9 22.60 -12.17 -0.16
CA THR A 9 21.39 -11.73 -0.88
C THR A 9 20.09 -11.94 -0.12
N ASN A 10 20.17 -12.63 1.04
CA ASN A 10 19.02 -12.89 1.90
C ASN A 10 19.34 -12.49 3.34
N GLU A 11 18.74 -11.41 3.80
CA GLU A 11 18.94 -10.86 5.16
C GLU A 11 18.36 -11.73 6.28
N TYR A 12 17.53 -12.73 5.93
CA TYR A 12 16.90 -13.67 6.88
C TYR A 12 17.71 -14.96 7.06
N THR A 13 19.02 -14.91 6.85
CA THR A 13 19.91 -16.03 7.09
C THR A 13 20.84 -15.75 8.27
N ILE A 14 21.50 -16.79 8.74
CA ILE A 14 22.52 -16.67 9.78
C ILE A 14 23.62 -15.66 9.36
N SER A 15 24.03 -14.82 10.31
CA SER A 15 24.97 -13.70 10.05
C SER A 15 26.40 -14.13 9.73
N ASP A 16 26.77 -15.35 10.16
CA ASP A 16 28.09 -15.96 9.89
C ASP A 16 27.98 -17.50 9.95
N ASN A 17 28.79 -18.20 9.16
CA ASN A 17 28.78 -19.66 9.07
C ASN A 17 29.48 -20.33 10.26
N ALA A 18 30.35 -19.63 11.00
CA ALA A 18 31.03 -20.14 12.15
C ALA A 18 30.19 -19.97 13.42
N VAL A 19 29.48 -20.98 13.83
CA VAL A 19 28.59 -21.00 15.00
C VAL A 19 29.34 -21.40 16.26
N TYR A 20 29.25 -20.58 17.32
CA TYR A 20 29.86 -20.88 18.62
C TYR A 20 28.93 -21.59 19.58
N SER A 21 27.69 -21.11 19.65
CA SER A 21 26.70 -21.59 20.62
C SER A 21 25.31 -21.51 20.11
N ILE A 22 24.46 -22.43 20.52
CA ILE A 22 23.03 -22.43 20.26
C ILE A 22 22.33 -22.65 21.59
N THR A 23 21.36 -21.83 21.92
CA THR A 23 20.52 -21.98 23.11
C THR A 23 19.08 -21.69 22.82
N LYS A 24 18.19 -22.32 23.58
CA LYS A 24 16.75 -22.10 23.51
C LYS A 24 16.30 -21.33 24.75
N ASP A 25 15.52 -20.27 24.57
CA ASP A 25 14.96 -19.51 25.68
C ASP A 25 13.64 -20.11 26.22
N ARG A 26 13.03 -19.44 27.20
CA ARG A 26 11.77 -19.89 27.82
C ARG A 26 10.57 -19.75 26.89
N GLU A 27 10.65 -18.88 25.89
CA GLU A 27 9.62 -18.66 24.86
C GLU A 27 9.81 -19.57 23.66
N GLU A 28 10.76 -20.53 23.77
CA GLU A 28 11.14 -21.47 22.73
C GLU A 28 11.85 -20.85 21.52
N GLY A 29 12.24 -19.59 21.60
CA GLY A 29 13.10 -18.94 20.61
C GLY A 29 14.52 -19.50 20.66
N ILE A 30 15.20 -19.58 19.51
CA ILE A 30 16.55 -20.10 19.38
C ILE A 30 17.53 -18.96 19.19
N TRP A 31 18.51 -18.89 20.07
CA TRP A 31 19.62 -17.94 20.02
C TRP A 31 20.87 -18.62 19.50
N VAL A 32 21.50 -18.03 18.50
CA VAL A 32 22.70 -18.54 17.86
C VAL A 32 23.79 -17.49 17.90
N THR A 33 24.88 -17.75 18.59
CA THR A 33 26.04 -16.86 18.56
C THR A 33 27.02 -17.33 17.48
N THR A 34 27.64 -16.37 16.81
CA THR A 34 28.57 -16.61 15.70
C THR A 34 29.87 -15.87 15.92
N PHE A 35 30.93 -16.26 15.19
CA PHE A 35 32.28 -15.76 15.40
C PHE A 35 32.42 -14.26 15.12
N PHE A 36 32.05 -13.82 13.93
CA PHE A 36 32.10 -12.39 13.54
C PHE A 36 30.75 -11.76 13.29
N GLY A 37 29.67 -12.53 13.23
CA GLY A 37 28.32 -12.06 12.89
C GLY A 37 27.46 -11.67 14.09
N GLY A 38 28.01 -11.76 15.32
CA GLY A 38 27.27 -11.41 16.54
C GLY A 38 26.24 -12.48 16.95
N ILE A 39 25.02 -12.05 17.28
CA ILE A 39 23.95 -12.90 17.79
C ILE A 39 22.80 -12.92 16.79
N ASN A 40 22.28 -14.11 16.49
CA ASN A 40 21.09 -14.33 15.68
C ASN A 40 19.97 -14.86 16.58
N TYR A 41 18.74 -14.41 16.36
CA TYR A 41 17.55 -14.87 17.07
C TYR A 41 16.52 -15.41 16.10
N LEU A 42 16.09 -16.64 16.31
CA LEU A 42 15.01 -17.28 15.57
C LEU A 42 13.83 -17.50 16.53
N PRO A 43 12.74 -16.71 16.43
CA PRO A 43 11.56 -16.89 17.27
C PRO A 43 10.84 -18.22 16.93
N LYS A 44 10.15 -18.80 17.91
CA LYS A 44 9.34 -20.03 17.71
C LYS A 44 8.24 -19.80 16.68
N GLU A 45 7.57 -18.66 16.78
CA GLU A 45 6.56 -18.23 15.81
C GLU A 45 7.17 -17.18 14.90
N TYR A 46 7.50 -17.58 13.69
CA TYR A 46 7.95 -16.66 12.65
C TYR A 46 6.75 -16.20 11.85
N ILE A 47 6.36 -14.94 12.02
CA ILE A 47 5.41 -14.28 11.11
C ILE A 47 6.24 -13.67 9.98
N PRO A 48 6.25 -14.26 8.79
CA PRO A 48 7.01 -13.72 7.68
C PRO A 48 6.35 -12.42 7.20
N PHE A 49 6.99 -11.28 7.46
CA PHE A 49 6.63 -10.04 6.79
C PHE A 49 7.12 -10.10 5.35
N LYS A 50 6.24 -9.84 4.40
CA LYS A 50 6.62 -9.60 3.01
C LYS A 50 6.87 -8.11 2.83
N TYR A 51 8.08 -7.74 2.45
CA TYR A 51 8.46 -6.36 2.20
C TYR A 51 8.18 -5.97 0.75
N PHE A 52 7.57 -4.80 0.57
CA PHE A 52 7.38 -4.15 -0.71
C PHE A 52 8.18 -2.85 -0.69
N ILE A 53 9.43 -2.92 -1.17
CA ILE A 53 10.34 -1.77 -1.19
C ILE A 53 10.39 -1.22 -2.61
N GLY A 54 10.26 0.09 -2.78
CA GLY A 54 10.46 0.77 -4.04
C GLY A 54 11.90 0.66 -4.53
N GLY A 55 12.14 0.16 -5.74
CA GLY A 55 13.46 0.07 -6.39
C GLY A 55 14.09 -1.34 -6.39
N LYS A 56 14.96 -1.56 -7.19
CA LYS A 56 16.03 -2.50 -7.64
C LYS A 56 15.95 -4.03 -7.45
N THR A 57 15.15 -4.68 -6.61
CA THR A 57 15.33 -6.12 -6.32
C THR A 57 14.11 -7.03 -6.47
N HIS A 58 12.93 -6.47 -6.66
CA HIS A 58 11.70 -7.19 -7.04
C HIS A 58 10.93 -6.27 -7.99
N PRO A 59 9.86 -6.69 -8.69
CA PRO A 59 9.00 -5.75 -9.39
C PRO A 59 8.51 -4.74 -8.34
N GLY A 60 9.31 -3.68 -8.19
CA GLY A 60 9.23 -2.75 -7.08
C GLY A 60 7.91 -2.02 -7.16
N MET A 61 7.26 -1.85 -6.04
CA MET A 61 6.10 -0.97 -5.96
C MET A 61 6.55 0.45 -6.28
N PRO A 62 6.00 1.11 -7.32
CA PRO A 62 6.28 2.51 -7.57
C PRO A 62 5.84 3.39 -6.40
N GLY A 63 6.71 4.30 -5.94
CA GLY A 63 6.49 5.16 -4.78
C GLY A 63 7.02 4.56 -3.48
N ASN A 64 7.46 5.44 -2.58
CA ASN A 64 8.11 5.08 -1.32
C ASN A 64 7.26 5.43 -0.09
N ALA A 65 6.41 6.44 -0.19
CA ALA A 65 5.62 6.96 0.92
C ALA A 65 4.17 6.43 0.83
N VAL A 66 3.95 5.19 1.23
CA VAL A 66 2.60 4.59 1.28
C VAL A 66 1.81 5.22 2.42
N ARG A 67 0.66 5.78 2.10
CA ARG A 67 -0.24 6.46 3.02
C ARG A 67 -1.54 5.71 3.24
N GLU A 68 -2.11 5.14 2.18
CA GLU A 68 -3.42 4.50 2.20
C GLU A 68 -3.36 3.07 1.69
N ILE A 69 -4.16 2.20 2.30
CA ILE A 69 -4.37 0.83 1.86
C ILE A 69 -5.88 0.56 1.84
N CYS A 70 -6.39 0.13 0.68
CA CYS A 70 -7.80 -0.15 0.49
C CYS A 70 -8.00 -1.47 -0.26
N PRO A 71 -8.66 -2.50 0.31
CA PRO A 71 -9.04 -3.70 -0.41
C PRO A 71 -10.24 -3.42 -1.32
N ASP A 72 -10.30 -4.11 -2.48
CA ASP A 72 -11.49 -4.12 -3.33
C ASP A 72 -12.22 -5.47 -3.30
N ARG A 73 -13.43 -5.51 -3.85
CA ARG A 73 -14.23 -6.75 -3.94
C ARG A 73 -13.66 -7.83 -4.87
N TYR A 74 -12.67 -7.49 -5.68
CA TYR A 74 -12.01 -8.39 -6.64
C TYR A 74 -10.74 -9.03 -6.06
N GLY A 75 -10.45 -8.78 -4.78
CA GLY A 75 -9.29 -9.34 -4.07
C GLY A 75 -7.98 -8.59 -4.31
N ASN A 76 -8.01 -7.40 -4.91
CA ASN A 76 -6.83 -6.56 -5.00
C ASN A 76 -6.69 -5.66 -3.78
N LEU A 77 -5.45 -5.22 -3.51
CA LEU A 77 -5.12 -4.15 -2.59
C LEU A 77 -4.71 -2.90 -3.39
N TRP A 78 -5.34 -1.78 -3.08
CA TRP A 78 -4.99 -0.48 -3.62
C TRP A 78 -4.14 0.28 -2.60
N LEU A 79 -2.97 0.73 -3.04
CA LEU A 79 -1.95 1.37 -2.21
C LEU A 79 -1.78 2.80 -2.70
N GLY A 80 -2.22 3.77 -1.90
CA GLY A 80 -2.05 5.20 -2.19
C GLY A 80 -0.70 5.68 -1.69
N THR A 81 0.01 6.44 -2.52
CA THR A 81 1.32 7.00 -2.19
C THR A 81 1.31 8.53 -2.24
N GLU A 82 2.23 9.17 -1.55
CA GLU A 82 2.41 10.63 -1.61
C GLU A 82 3.21 11.08 -2.83
N ASP A 83 3.95 10.17 -3.46
CA ASP A 83 4.96 10.51 -4.48
C ASP A 83 4.69 9.90 -5.86
N ASN A 84 3.83 8.87 -5.99
CA ASN A 84 3.68 8.16 -7.27
C ASN A 84 2.25 7.62 -7.56
N GLY A 85 1.22 8.27 -7.06
CA GLY A 85 -0.17 7.90 -7.32
C GLY A 85 -0.63 6.67 -6.53
N ILE A 86 -1.36 5.76 -7.20
CA ILE A 86 -1.83 4.52 -6.59
C ILE A 86 -1.26 3.29 -7.30
N ASN A 87 -1.12 2.22 -6.54
CA ASN A 87 -0.74 0.91 -7.07
C ASN A 87 -1.85 -0.10 -6.77
N ARG A 88 -2.30 -0.83 -7.78
CA ARG A 88 -3.13 -2.01 -7.62
C ARG A 88 -2.22 -3.22 -7.49
N TYR A 89 -2.25 -3.87 -6.34
CA TYR A 89 -1.55 -5.12 -6.08
C TYR A 89 -2.53 -6.29 -6.07
N ASN A 90 -2.24 -7.32 -6.85
CA ASN A 90 -2.96 -8.59 -6.82
C ASN A 90 -2.19 -9.59 -5.94
N PRO A 91 -2.69 -9.95 -4.74
CA PRO A 91 -1.98 -10.86 -3.84
C PRO A 91 -1.81 -12.29 -4.38
N THR A 92 -2.70 -12.72 -5.28
CA THR A 92 -2.67 -14.08 -5.86
C THR A 92 -1.59 -14.22 -6.93
N THR A 93 -1.47 -13.21 -7.82
CA THR A 93 -0.49 -13.24 -8.91
C THR A 93 0.82 -12.53 -8.58
N GLY A 94 0.81 -11.66 -7.57
CA GLY A 94 1.93 -10.77 -7.23
C GLY A 94 2.08 -9.58 -8.18
N GLU A 95 1.15 -9.40 -9.12
CA GLU A 95 1.20 -8.32 -10.11
C GLU A 95 0.92 -6.96 -9.47
N ILE A 96 1.69 -5.95 -9.88
CA ILE A 96 1.50 -4.55 -9.49
C ILE A 96 1.24 -3.72 -10.74
N THR A 97 0.14 -2.98 -10.75
CA THR A 97 -0.20 -1.99 -11.80
C THR A 97 -0.21 -0.61 -11.21
N ASN A 98 0.60 0.30 -11.73
CA ASN A 98 0.67 1.69 -11.26
C ASN A 98 -0.26 2.61 -12.05
N PHE A 99 -0.94 3.49 -11.33
CA PHE A 99 -1.76 4.57 -11.84
C PHE A 99 -1.21 5.89 -11.30
N SER A 100 -0.78 6.79 -12.16
CA SER A 100 -0.21 8.07 -11.74
C SER A 100 -0.39 9.14 -12.81
N ARG A 101 -0.16 10.39 -12.43
CA ARG A 101 -0.20 11.52 -13.37
C ARG A 101 0.79 11.37 -14.52
N THR A 102 1.91 10.68 -14.30
CA THR A 102 2.98 10.47 -15.27
C THR A 102 2.83 9.17 -16.07
N ASN A 103 1.87 8.32 -15.73
CA ASN A 103 1.62 7.08 -16.46
C ASN A 103 0.52 7.28 -17.52
N PRO A 104 0.86 7.35 -18.83
CA PRO A 104 -0.13 7.60 -19.88
C PRO A 104 -1.13 6.46 -20.08
N ALA A 105 -0.81 5.24 -19.66
CA ALA A 105 -1.73 4.10 -19.74
C ALA A 105 -2.82 4.16 -18.67
N HIS A 106 -2.48 4.72 -17.50
CA HIS A 106 -3.38 4.82 -16.36
C HIS A 106 -3.26 6.21 -15.69
N PRO A 107 -3.73 7.28 -16.35
CA PRO A 107 -3.50 8.64 -15.88
C PRO A 107 -4.43 9.02 -14.71
N LEU A 108 -3.84 9.48 -13.60
CA LEU A 108 -4.53 10.18 -12.51
C LEU A 108 -4.37 11.69 -12.65
N SER A 109 -5.19 12.45 -11.89
CA SER A 109 -5.06 13.90 -11.81
C SER A 109 -3.85 14.34 -10.96
N ALA A 110 -3.41 13.51 -10.02
CA ALA A 110 -2.30 13.81 -9.10
C ALA A 110 -1.43 12.58 -8.81
N THR A 111 -0.26 12.82 -8.22
CA THR A 111 0.65 11.78 -7.70
C THR A 111 0.56 11.64 -6.18
N ASN A 112 0.08 12.67 -5.48
CA ASN A 112 -0.04 12.69 -4.02
C ASN A 112 -1.46 12.31 -3.61
N ILE A 113 -1.61 11.11 -3.03
CA ILE A 113 -2.89 10.49 -2.68
C ILE A 113 -3.04 10.43 -1.17
N HIS A 114 -4.19 10.88 -0.67
CA HIS A 114 -4.49 11.00 0.74
C HIS A 114 -5.68 10.14 1.20
N GLY A 115 -6.58 9.76 0.31
CA GLY A 115 -7.71 8.93 0.68
C GLY A 115 -8.06 7.91 -0.40
N LEU A 116 -8.45 6.71 0.02
CA LEU A 116 -8.95 5.64 -0.86
C LEU A 116 -10.22 5.04 -0.29
N LEU A 117 -11.21 4.80 -1.15
CA LEU A 117 -12.40 4.03 -0.80
C LEU A 117 -12.85 3.22 -2.01
N ALA A 118 -12.85 1.90 -1.87
CA ALA A 118 -13.46 1.00 -2.86
C ALA A 118 -14.94 0.76 -2.50
N ASP A 119 -15.82 0.99 -3.47
CA ASP A 119 -17.25 0.76 -3.36
C ASP A 119 -17.78 0.10 -4.63
N ASP A 120 -18.23 -1.13 -4.50
CA ASP A 120 -18.61 -1.98 -5.61
C ASP A 120 -17.52 -2.07 -6.70
N SER A 121 -17.78 -1.54 -7.89
CA SER A 121 -16.83 -1.49 -9.00
C SER A 121 -16.07 -0.17 -9.11
N ARG A 122 -16.18 0.71 -8.12
CA ARG A 122 -15.59 2.05 -8.14
C ARG A 122 -14.53 2.21 -7.05
N LEU A 123 -13.44 2.88 -7.40
CA LEU A 123 -12.45 3.36 -6.45
C LEU A 123 -12.49 4.89 -6.43
N TRP A 124 -12.75 5.44 -5.26
CA TRP A 124 -12.66 6.86 -4.97
C TRP A 124 -11.23 7.17 -4.55
N VAL A 125 -10.59 8.06 -5.29
CA VAL A 125 -9.18 8.43 -5.08
C VAL A 125 -9.12 9.90 -4.71
N GLY A 126 -8.90 10.16 -3.43
CA GLY A 126 -8.75 11.51 -2.89
C GLY A 126 -7.32 11.99 -3.01
N THR A 127 -7.15 13.20 -3.53
CA THR A 127 -5.85 13.78 -3.83
C THR A 127 -5.53 14.98 -2.94
N PHE A 128 -4.26 15.36 -2.90
CA PHE A 128 -3.80 16.52 -2.15
C PHE A 128 -4.37 17.86 -2.66
N ASN A 129 -4.54 18.04 -3.98
CA ASN A 129 -4.87 19.36 -4.53
C ASN A 129 -5.74 19.35 -5.80
N THR A 130 -6.20 18.19 -6.28
CA THR A 130 -6.99 18.09 -7.52
C THR A 130 -8.38 17.50 -7.30
N GLY A 131 -8.78 17.28 -6.05
CA GLY A 131 -10.08 16.73 -5.70
C GLY A 131 -10.08 15.20 -5.73
N ILE A 132 -11.08 14.61 -6.40
CA ILE A 132 -11.33 13.17 -6.43
C ILE A 132 -11.29 12.66 -7.87
N ASP A 133 -10.50 11.61 -8.12
CA ASP A 133 -10.62 10.77 -9.30
C ASP A 133 -11.51 9.56 -8.96
N LEU A 134 -12.58 9.34 -9.72
CA LEU A 134 -13.43 8.17 -9.63
C LEU A 134 -13.02 7.17 -10.70
N LEU A 135 -12.39 6.07 -10.27
CA LEU A 135 -11.87 5.02 -11.14
C LEU A 135 -12.84 3.84 -11.21
N ASP A 136 -13.06 3.32 -12.41
CA ASP A 136 -13.73 2.05 -12.63
C ASP A 136 -12.72 0.91 -12.46
N ILE A 137 -12.89 0.09 -11.43
CA ILE A 137 -11.91 -0.94 -11.04
C ILE A 137 -11.66 -1.98 -12.15
N PRO A 138 -12.71 -2.54 -12.81
CA PRO A 138 -12.50 -3.54 -13.85
C PRO A 138 -11.73 -3.02 -15.07
N SER A 139 -12.06 -1.83 -15.54
CA SER A 139 -11.40 -1.26 -16.73
C SER A 139 -10.13 -0.48 -16.44
N GLY A 140 -9.91 -0.09 -15.16
CA GLY A 140 -8.80 0.78 -14.78
C GLY A 140 -8.88 2.20 -15.33
N LYS A 141 -10.07 2.65 -15.75
CA LYS A 141 -10.27 3.98 -16.35
C LYS A 141 -10.90 4.96 -15.36
N ILE A 142 -10.47 6.21 -15.42
CA ILE A 142 -11.15 7.30 -14.71
C ILE A 142 -12.48 7.59 -15.42
N VAL A 143 -13.58 7.47 -14.70
CA VAL A 143 -14.95 7.69 -15.22
C VAL A 143 -15.49 9.04 -14.83
N LYS A 144 -15.02 9.64 -13.75
CA LYS A 144 -15.44 10.97 -13.31
C LYS A 144 -14.36 11.63 -12.46
N ARG A 145 -14.35 12.95 -12.45
CA ARG A 145 -13.55 13.78 -11.57
C ARG A 145 -14.43 14.77 -10.83
N TYR A 146 -14.15 14.98 -9.56
CA TYR A 146 -14.82 15.98 -8.74
C TYR A 146 -13.77 16.94 -8.19
N SER A 147 -14.06 18.22 -8.27
CA SER A 147 -13.23 19.29 -7.74
C SER A 147 -14.14 20.44 -7.25
N ARG A 148 -13.56 21.50 -6.70
CA ARG A 148 -14.30 22.73 -6.36
C ARG A 148 -14.97 23.35 -7.57
N GLU A 149 -14.42 23.14 -8.75
CA GLU A 149 -14.89 23.69 -10.02
C GLU A 149 -15.93 22.78 -10.72
N THR A 150 -16.26 21.62 -10.14
CA THR A 150 -17.23 20.69 -10.75
C THR A 150 -18.64 21.29 -10.78
N PRO A 151 -19.23 21.49 -11.96
CA PRO A 151 -20.59 22.07 -12.08
C PRO A 151 -21.63 21.17 -11.39
N GLY A 152 -22.58 21.83 -10.67
CA GLY A 152 -23.73 21.18 -10.05
C GLY A 152 -23.44 20.38 -8.77
N ASN A 153 -22.21 19.96 -8.54
CA ASN A 153 -21.83 19.24 -7.32
C ASN A 153 -20.35 19.46 -6.99
N PRO A 154 -19.93 20.69 -6.66
CA PRO A 154 -18.54 21.02 -6.35
C PRO A 154 -18.14 20.46 -5.00
N LEU A 155 -16.85 20.13 -4.86
CA LEU A 155 -16.25 19.91 -3.54
C LEU A 155 -16.11 21.25 -2.79
N ASN A 156 -16.14 21.20 -1.45
CA ASN A 156 -15.79 22.35 -0.62
C ASN A 156 -14.28 22.64 -0.66
N ASP A 157 -13.46 21.61 -0.92
CA ASP A 157 -12.01 21.72 -1.04
C ASP A 157 -11.47 20.64 -2.00
N ASN A 158 -10.38 20.97 -2.72
CA ASN A 158 -9.66 20.01 -3.57
C ASN A 158 -8.67 19.14 -2.76
N PHE A 159 -8.37 19.48 -1.51
CA PHE A 159 -7.60 18.65 -0.61
C PHE A 159 -8.52 17.62 0.07
N VAL A 160 -8.54 16.41 -0.44
CA VAL A 160 -9.36 15.30 0.04
C VAL A 160 -8.52 14.35 0.86
N LEU A 161 -8.79 14.30 2.17
CA LEU A 161 -7.98 13.58 3.17
C LEU A 161 -8.40 12.14 3.37
N CYS A 162 -9.71 11.89 3.44
CA CYS A 162 -10.23 10.56 3.76
C CYS A 162 -11.67 10.38 3.29
N PHE A 163 -12.09 9.12 3.27
CA PHE A 163 -13.48 8.73 2.99
C PHE A 163 -13.99 7.81 4.08
N TYR A 164 -15.29 7.90 4.35
CA TYR A 164 -15.99 6.96 5.19
C TYR A 164 -17.36 6.64 4.58
N LYS A 165 -17.67 5.35 4.43
CA LYS A 165 -18.98 4.89 3.98
C LYS A 165 -19.85 4.59 5.21
N THR A 166 -20.98 5.28 5.32
CA THR A 166 -21.94 5.08 6.41
C THR A 166 -22.74 3.78 6.20
N ARG A 167 -23.42 3.34 7.26
CA ARG A 167 -24.33 2.18 7.17
C ARG A 167 -25.52 2.43 6.23
N ASN A 168 -25.89 3.69 6.00
CA ASN A 168 -26.96 4.09 5.10
C ASN A 168 -26.50 4.24 3.65
N ASN A 169 -25.28 3.77 3.32
CA ASN A 169 -24.68 3.85 1.98
C ASN A 169 -24.38 5.28 1.49
N GLU A 170 -24.27 6.23 2.40
CA GLU A 170 -23.81 7.59 2.17
C GLU A 170 -22.28 7.67 2.31
N PHE A 171 -21.65 8.64 1.67
CA PHE A 171 -20.23 8.88 1.83
C PHE A 171 -19.95 10.17 2.59
N LEU A 172 -19.18 10.08 3.66
CA LEU A 172 -18.52 11.22 4.28
C LEU A 172 -17.15 11.41 3.64
N ILE A 173 -16.88 12.61 3.17
CA ILE A 173 -15.63 13.01 2.53
C ILE A 173 -14.96 14.04 3.43
N GLY A 174 -13.85 13.68 4.04
CA GLY A 174 -13.01 14.57 4.83
C GLY A 174 -12.11 15.38 3.91
N THR A 175 -12.15 16.69 4.04
CA THR A 175 -11.35 17.63 3.23
C THR A 175 -10.59 18.62 4.11
N GLY A 176 -9.69 19.40 3.55
CA GLY A 176 -9.01 20.49 4.24
C GLY A 176 -9.95 21.57 4.79
N SER A 177 -11.18 21.67 4.27
CA SER A 177 -12.22 22.61 4.69
C SER A 177 -13.40 21.97 5.44
N GLY A 178 -13.19 20.79 6.03
CA GLY A 178 -14.19 20.08 6.84
C GLY A 178 -14.78 18.84 6.16
N ILE A 179 -15.97 18.43 6.56
CA ILE A 179 -16.63 17.19 6.12
C ILE A 179 -17.75 17.51 5.14
N MET A 180 -17.81 16.74 4.05
CA MET A 180 -18.94 16.74 3.12
C MET A 180 -19.70 15.42 3.22
N LEU A 181 -21.03 15.50 3.06
CA LEU A 181 -21.90 14.36 2.86
C LEU A 181 -22.20 14.24 1.35
N TYR A 182 -21.87 13.09 0.78
CA TYR A 182 -22.22 12.75 -0.61
C TYR A 182 -23.25 11.62 -0.60
N ASN A 183 -24.42 11.90 -1.17
CA ASN A 183 -25.48 10.92 -1.38
C ASN A 183 -25.37 10.39 -2.83
N LYS A 184 -25.37 9.07 -2.97
CA LYS A 184 -25.28 8.37 -4.26
C LYS A 184 -26.52 8.58 -5.12
#